data_16b658afe76ed6c4da25709c5c0b625c
#
_entry.id   16b658afe76ed6c4da25709c5c0b625c
#
_cell.length_a   1.000
_cell.length_b   1.000
_cell.length_c   1.000
_cell.angle_alpha   90.00
_cell.angle_beta   90.00
_cell.angle_gamma   90.00
#
_symmetry.space_group_name_H-M   'P 1'
#
loop_
_entity.id
_entity.type
_entity.pdbx_description
1 polymer ?
#
loop_
_entity_poly.entity_id
_entity_poly.type
_entity_poly.pdbx_seq_one_letter_code
_entity_poly.pdbx_strand_id
1 'polypeptide(L)'
;MKADAHINKSMRLIISLAVIIILSVAVIIGTDAYNNSEVNKYTEPAKISFEIVSTRELDISDMNAQEYNVSKVLEAYDAQSRLVAYVVENSETGYNQASPIKISSVISADGAIICSVNILSQQETEYLGVRIAEDEFLNQFEGRYFPIVSSDSDDKGSKIDTISNSTISSQAVIDGVNKAQSFVKANFLSAQIVE
;
A
#
# COMPACT_ATOMS: atom_id res chain seq x y z
N MET A 1 29.73 47.65 33.89
CA MET A 1 30.88 46.91 33.34
C MET A 1 30.36 45.85 32.40
N LYS A 2 30.42 46.08 31.09
CA LYS A 2 30.11 45.06 30.07
C LYS A 2 31.43 44.32 29.79
N ALA A 3 31.46 43.04 30.13
CA ALA A 3 32.56 42.17 29.72
C ALA A 3 32.30 41.72 28.30
N ASP A 4 32.87 42.43 27.34
CA ASP A 4 32.94 41.99 25.95
C ASP A 4 33.95 40.84 25.88
N ALA A 5 33.46 39.63 25.88
CA ALA A 5 34.26 38.44 25.68
C ALA A 5 34.78 38.46 24.23
N HIS A 6 36.03 38.88 24.05
CA HIS A 6 36.72 38.87 22.78
C HIS A 6 37.03 37.39 22.42
N ILE A 7 36.08 36.74 21.73
CA ILE A 7 36.24 35.37 21.27
C ILE A 7 37.40 35.36 20.25
N ASN A 8 38.50 34.71 20.59
CA ASN A 8 39.68 34.55 19.76
C ASN A 8 39.30 33.88 18.43
N LYS A 9 39.94 34.27 17.31
CA LYS A 9 39.70 33.75 15.95
C LYS A 9 39.76 32.21 15.91
N SER A 10 40.67 31.60 16.66
CA SER A 10 40.80 30.16 16.79
C SER A 10 39.57 29.51 17.49
N MET A 11 39.03 30.17 18.51
CA MET A 11 37.84 29.71 19.23
C MET A 11 36.59 29.80 18.37
N ARG A 12 36.45 30.81 17.49
CA ARG A 12 35.38 30.89 16.49
C ARG A 12 35.44 29.74 15.49
N LEU A 13 36.60 29.36 15.01
CA LEU A 13 36.80 28.23 14.10
C LEU A 13 36.45 26.88 14.78
N ILE A 14 36.82 26.69 16.03
CA ILE A 14 36.48 25.48 16.80
C ILE A 14 34.96 25.40 17.00
N ILE A 15 34.32 26.50 17.37
CA ILE A 15 32.86 26.54 17.56
C ILE A 15 32.14 26.27 16.22
N SER A 16 32.58 26.87 15.11
CA SER A 16 31.96 26.62 13.80
C SER A 16 32.13 25.16 13.36
N LEU A 17 33.28 24.55 13.60
CA LEU A 17 33.52 23.14 13.29
C LEU A 17 32.63 22.22 14.14
N ALA A 18 32.51 22.51 15.46
CA ALA A 18 31.65 21.75 16.35
C ALA A 18 30.16 21.85 15.92
N VAL A 19 29.69 23.03 15.52
CA VAL A 19 28.32 23.21 14.99
C VAL A 19 28.09 22.41 13.72
N ILE A 20 29.04 22.39 12.79
CA ILE A 20 28.93 21.62 11.55
C ILE A 20 28.87 20.12 11.86
N ILE A 21 29.69 19.61 12.79
CA ILE A 21 29.66 18.21 13.21
C ILE A 21 28.31 17.87 13.86
N ILE A 22 27.80 18.70 14.75
CA ILE A 22 26.50 18.47 15.41
C ILE A 22 25.37 18.45 14.37
N LEU A 23 25.35 19.37 13.41
CA LEU A 23 24.35 19.41 12.35
C LEU A 23 24.43 18.18 11.45
N SER A 24 25.63 17.73 11.07
CA SER A 24 25.78 16.53 10.25
C SER A 24 25.33 15.27 10.96
N VAL A 25 25.62 15.12 12.25
CA VAL A 25 25.13 14.00 13.07
C VAL A 25 23.62 14.05 13.22
N ALA A 26 23.02 15.22 13.43
CA ALA A 26 21.58 15.36 13.53
C ALA A 26 20.86 14.98 12.20
N VAL A 27 21.46 15.32 11.04
CA VAL A 27 20.93 14.91 9.74
C VAL A 27 21.02 13.40 9.57
N ILE A 28 22.15 12.77 9.93
CA ILE A 28 22.32 11.30 9.83
C ILE A 28 21.29 10.59 10.72
N ILE A 29 21.16 10.99 11.99
CA ILE A 29 20.18 10.38 12.90
C ILE A 29 18.74 10.60 12.39
N GLY A 30 18.44 11.78 11.86
CA GLY A 30 17.13 12.09 11.31
C GLY A 30 16.79 11.23 10.08
N THR A 31 17.75 11.03 9.18
CA THR A 31 17.56 10.17 7.99
C THR A 31 17.45 8.69 8.37
N ASP A 32 18.24 8.21 9.33
CA ASP A 32 18.13 6.82 9.81
C ASP A 32 16.78 6.55 10.51
N ALA A 33 16.32 7.47 11.34
CA ALA A 33 15.00 7.37 12.00
C ALA A 33 13.86 7.38 10.98
N TYR A 34 13.93 8.24 9.96
CA TYR A 34 12.96 8.30 8.87
C TYR A 34 12.96 7.02 8.04
N ASN A 35 14.14 6.55 7.61
CA ASN A 35 14.26 5.33 6.83
C ASN A 35 13.77 4.10 7.60
N ASN A 36 14.09 3.99 8.90
CA ASN A 36 13.62 2.88 9.72
C ASN A 36 12.11 2.90 9.93
N SER A 37 11.47 4.08 10.06
CA SER A 37 10.02 4.18 10.16
C SER A 37 9.31 3.73 8.89
N GLU A 38 9.85 4.09 7.72
CA GLU A 38 9.31 3.67 6.42
C GLU A 38 9.52 2.16 6.16
N VAL A 39 10.67 1.61 6.54
CA VAL A 39 10.94 0.16 6.41
C VAL A 39 10.00 -0.64 7.30
N ASN A 40 9.81 -0.23 8.55
CA ASN A 40 8.92 -0.92 9.49
C ASN A 40 7.46 -0.92 9.04
N LYS A 41 7.01 0.15 8.33
CA LYS A 41 5.67 0.23 7.77
C LYS A 41 5.34 -0.95 6.84
N TYR A 42 6.30 -1.38 6.02
CA TYR A 42 6.08 -2.47 5.06
C TYR A 42 6.37 -3.87 5.63
N THR A 43 7.01 -3.96 6.79
CA THR A 43 7.38 -5.23 7.42
C THR A 43 6.27 -5.79 8.29
N GLU A 44 5.62 -4.95 9.08
CA GLU A 44 4.58 -5.34 10.03
C GLU A 44 3.18 -5.05 9.44
N PRO A 45 2.25 -6.02 9.45
CA PRO A 45 0.88 -5.76 9.02
C PRO A 45 0.16 -4.84 10.00
N ALA A 46 -0.66 -3.94 9.46
CA ALA A 46 -1.53 -3.09 10.27
C ALA A 46 -2.63 -3.93 10.93
N LYS A 47 -2.99 -3.59 12.16
CA LYS A 47 -4.14 -4.20 12.82
C LYS A 47 -5.43 -3.58 12.27
N ILE A 48 -6.26 -4.39 11.62
CA ILE A 48 -7.60 -4.00 11.18
C ILE A 48 -8.51 -3.97 12.42
N SER A 49 -9.10 -2.80 12.71
CA SER A 49 -9.87 -2.55 13.93
C SER A 49 -11.35 -2.18 13.68
N PHE A 50 -11.86 -2.44 12.48
CA PHE A 50 -13.25 -2.19 12.12
C PHE A 50 -13.94 -3.45 11.60
N GLU A 51 -15.26 -3.46 11.67
CA GLU A 51 -16.14 -4.49 11.11
C GLU A 51 -17.04 -3.83 10.07
N ILE A 52 -17.20 -4.48 8.92
CA ILE A 52 -18.11 -4.01 7.87
C ILE A 52 -19.51 -4.54 8.18
N VAL A 53 -20.47 -3.62 8.38
CA VAL A 53 -21.86 -3.95 8.69
C VAL A 53 -22.78 -3.74 7.49
N SER A 54 -22.46 -2.77 6.63
CA SER A 54 -23.24 -2.49 5.43
C SER A 54 -22.36 -2.00 4.29
N THR A 55 -22.85 -2.17 3.06
CA THR A 55 -22.18 -1.69 1.85
C THR A 55 -23.15 -0.93 0.97
N ARG A 56 -22.62 0.04 0.20
CA ARG A 56 -23.36 0.80 -0.82
C ARG A 56 -22.59 0.76 -2.13
N GLU A 57 -23.24 0.31 -3.19
CA GLU A 57 -22.64 0.32 -4.53
C GLU A 57 -22.55 1.75 -5.07
N LEU A 58 -21.41 2.08 -5.68
CA LEU A 58 -21.15 3.35 -6.32
C LEU A 58 -21.35 3.27 -7.82
N ASP A 59 -21.93 4.31 -8.39
CA ASP A 59 -21.92 4.50 -9.84
C ASP A 59 -20.53 4.99 -10.26
N ILE A 60 -19.83 4.19 -11.07
CA ILE A 60 -18.49 4.46 -11.58
C ILE A 60 -18.48 4.78 -13.08
N SER A 61 -19.63 5.06 -13.67
CA SER A 61 -19.80 5.28 -15.14
C SER A 61 -18.96 6.45 -15.65
N ASP A 62 -18.82 7.50 -14.85
CA ASP A 62 -18.05 8.71 -15.16
C ASP A 62 -16.59 8.66 -14.71
N MET A 63 -16.13 7.51 -14.19
CA MET A 63 -14.77 7.28 -13.70
C MET A 63 -13.95 6.49 -14.71
N ASN A 64 -12.62 6.62 -14.66
CA ASN A 64 -11.70 5.87 -15.54
C ASN A 64 -11.59 4.37 -15.16
N ALA A 65 -12.74 3.71 -14.92
CA ALA A 65 -12.78 2.33 -14.45
C ALA A 65 -12.09 1.33 -15.39
N GLN A 66 -12.18 1.59 -16.71
CA GLN A 66 -11.54 0.74 -17.73
C GLN A 66 -10.02 0.75 -17.65
N GLU A 67 -9.40 1.87 -17.30
CA GLU A 67 -7.94 2.00 -17.17
C GLU A 67 -7.38 1.07 -16.07
N TYR A 68 -8.20 0.84 -15.02
CA TYR A 68 -7.84 -0.01 -13.88
C TYR A 68 -8.49 -1.40 -13.93
N ASN A 69 -9.19 -1.72 -15.03
CA ASN A 69 -9.98 -2.95 -15.18
C ASN A 69 -11.03 -3.14 -14.05
N VAL A 70 -11.53 -2.05 -13.47
CA VAL A 70 -12.51 -2.06 -12.37
C VAL A 70 -13.91 -2.24 -12.96
N SER A 71 -14.65 -3.20 -12.40
CA SER A 71 -16.03 -3.51 -12.80
C SER A 71 -17.06 -3.08 -11.78
N LYS A 72 -16.68 -2.96 -10.49
CA LYS A 72 -17.58 -2.60 -9.41
C LYS A 72 -16.84 -1.99 -8.24
N VAL A 73 -17.50 -1.04 -7.55
CA VAL A 73 -17.00 -0.47 -6.30
C VAL A 73 -18.14 -0.35 -5.30
N LEU A 74 -17.85 -0.74 -4.06
CA LEU A 74 -18.75 -0.55 -2.93
C LEU A 74 -18.05 0.27 -1.86
N GLU A 75 -18.77 1.22 -1.27
CA GLU A 75 -18.39 1.78 0.03
C GLU A 75 -18.83 0.83 1.15
N ALA A 76 -17.96 0.63 2.12
CA ALA A 76 -18.20 -0.24 3.26
C ALA A 76 -18.25 0.58 4.55
N TYR A 77 -19.30 0.36 5.35
CA TYR A 77 -19.60 1.14 6.54
C TYR A 77 -19.63 0.26 7.79
N ASP A 78 -19.19 0.84 8.91
CA ASP A 78 -19.30 0.22 10.22
C ASP A 78 -20.68 0.41 10.88
N ALA A 79 -20.84 -0.10 12.10
CA ALA A 79 -22.08 0.01 12.87
C ALA A 79 -22.48 1.47 13.22
N GLN A 80 -21.55 2.41 13.17
CA GLN A 80 -21.76 3.83 13.36
C GLN A 80 -21.98 4.60 12.05
N SER A 81 -22.18 3.89 10.94
CA SER A 81 -22.32 4.46 9.59
C SER A 81 -21.12 5.28 9.13
N ARG A 82 -19.92 4.99 9.64
CA ARG A 82 -18.68 5.60 9.16
C ARG A 82 -18.14 4.78 8.01
N LEU A 83 -17.69 5.46 6.96
CA LEU A 83 -16.96 4.81 5.86
C LEU A 83 -15.64 4.26 6.41
N VAL A 84 -15.43 2.95 6.31
CA VAL A 84 -14.25 2.26 6.83
C VAL A 84 -13.41 1.61 5.75
N ALA A 85 -14.01 1.29 4.61
CA ALA A 85 -13.30 0.68 3.48
C ALA A 85 -14.02 0.90 2.14
N TYR A 86 -13.28 0.65 1.06
CA TYR A 86 -13.82 0.44 -0.29
C TYR A 86 -13.65 -1.02 -0.68
N VAL A 87 -14.68 -1.64 -1.23
CA VAL A 87 -14.58 -2.97 -1.87
C VAL A 87 -14.52 -2.75 -3.36
N VAL A 88 -13.43 -3.15 -4.00
CA VAL A 88 -13.19 -2.95 -5.43
C VAL A 88 -13.09 -4.30 -6.12
N GLU A 89 -13.94 -4.51 -7.12
CA GLU A 89 -13.88 -5.68 -8.00
C GLU A 89 -13.22 -5.27 -9.32
N ASN A 90 -12.13 -5.94 -9.65
CA ASN A 90 -11.41 -5.73 -10.89
C ASN A 90 -10.95 -7.06 -11.50
N SER A 91 -10.31 -7.00 -12.67
CA SER A 91 -9.81 -8.20 -13.33
C SER A 91 -8.41 -8.00 -13.90
N GLU A 92 -7.57 -9.04 -13.82
CA GLU A 92 -6.23 -9.06 -14.39
C GLU A 92 -5.98 -10.33 -15.18
N THR A 93 -5.14 -10.20 -16.19
CA THR A 93 -4.75 -11.35 -17.02
C THR A 93 -3.63 -12.11 -16.32
N GLY A 94 -3.90 -13.36 -15.95
CA GLY A 94 -2.92 -14.28 -15.38
C GLY A 94 -2.18 -15.09 -16.45
N TYR A 95 -1.80 -16.31 -16.10
CA TYR A 95 -1.18 -17.24 -17.05
C TYR A 95 -2.17 -17.67 -18.15
N ASN A 96 -3.42 -17.92 -17.79
CA ASN A 96 -4.49 -18.16 -18.76
C ASN A 96 -5.01 -16.84 -19.34
N GLN A 97 -4.51 -16.49 -20.52
CA GLN A 97 -4.87 -15.24 -21.19
C GLN A 97 -6.31 -15.19 -21.73
N ALA A 98 -6.97 -16.34 -21.84
CA ALA A 98 -8.35 -16.41 -22.35
C ALA A 98 -9.41 -16.09 -21.27
N SER A 99 -9.05 -16.17 -19.99
CA SER A 99 -9.97 -15.95 -18.89
C SER A 99 -9.29 -15.14 -17.78
N PRO A 100 -9.57 -13.84 -17.66
CA PRO A 100 -8.95 -13.02 -16.61
C PRO A 100 -9.35 -13.49 -15.21
N ILE A 101 -8.44 -13.30 -14.26
CA ILE A 101 -8.67 -13.50 -12.84
C ILE A 101 -9.52 -12.34 -12.34
N LYS A 102 -10.68 -12.62 -11.75
CA LYS A 102 -11.53 -11.61 -11.10
C LYS A 102 -11.19 -11.54 -9.62
N ILE A 103 -10.87 -10.34 -9.17
CA ILE A 103 -10.34 -10.06 -7.84
C ILE A 103 -11.29 -9.10 -7.13
N SER A 104 -11.54 -9.35 -5.85
CA SER A 104 -12.20 -8.41 -4.94
C SER A 104 -11.21 -7.99 -3.87
N SER A 105 -10.94 -6.70 -3.76
CA SER A 105 -10.01 -6.09 -2.82
C SER A 105 -10.74 -5.20 -1.84
N VAL A 106 -10.59 -5.43 -0.54
CA VAL A 106 -11.08 -4.53 0.51
C VAL A 106 -9.95 -3.61 0.94
N ILE A 107 -10.10 -2.32 0.66
CA ILE A 107 -9.07 -1.30 0.86
C ILE A 107 -9.56 -0.33 1.92
N SER A 108 -8.74 0.02 2.91
CA SER A 108 -9.10 1.00 3.95
C SER A 108 -9.58 2.32 3.36
N ALA A 109 -10.47 3.03 4.06
CA ALA A 109 -11.06 4.28 3.58
C ALA A 109 -10.03 5.37 3.24
N ASP A 110 -8.85 5.34 3.86
CA ASP A 110 -7.71 6.23 3.56
C ASP A 110 -6.82 5.72 2.41
N GLY A 111 -7.13 4.56 1.84
CA GLY A 111 -6.37 3.94 0.76
C GLY A 111 -4.96 3.46 1.15
N ALA A 112 -4.65 3.40 2.45
CA ALA A 112 -3.29 3.11 2.92
C ALA A 112 -2.98 1.62 3.00
N ILE A 113 -3.98 0.79 3.35
CA ILE A 113 -3.80 -0.65 3.59
C ILE A 113 -4.82 -1.49 2.82
N ILE A 114 -4.40 -2.70 2.46
CA ILE A 114 -5.27 -3.76 1.99
C ILE A 114 -5.80 -4.55 3.20
N CYS A 115 -7.12 -4.62 3.37
CA CYS A 115 -7.75 -5.30 4.49
C CYS A 115 -7.97 -6.78 4.19
N SER A 116 -8.39 -7.11 2.97
CA SER A 116 -8.49 -8.49 2.48
C SER A 116 -8.54 -8.56 0.97
N VAL A 117 -8.22 -9.72 0.43
CA VAL A 117 -8.29 -10.05 -1.00
C VAL A 117 -9.07 -11.35 -1.16
N ASN A 118 -9.93 -11.42 -2.17
CA ASN A 118 -10.63 -12.64 -2.56
C ASN A 118 -10.58 -12.81 -4.08
N ILE A 119 -10.46 -14.05 -4.54
CA ILE A 119 -10.59 -14.41 -5.96
C ILE A 119 -12.04 -14.80 -6.24
N LEU A 120 -12.73 -13.97 -7.02
CA LEU A 120 -14.15 -14.18 -7.37
C LEU A 120 -14.29 -15.25 -8.46
N SER A 121 -13.37 -15.28 -9.43
CA SER A 121 -13.29 -16.32 -10.44
C SER A 121 -11.90 -16.37 -11.07
N GLN A 122 -11.48 -17.56 -11.47
CA GLN A 122 -10.24 -17.79 -12.20
C GLN A 122 -10.36 -19.11 -13.00
N GLN A 123 -9.59 -19.26 -14.06
CA GLN A 123 -9.43 -20.47 -14.86
C GLN A 123 -7.95 -20.73 -15.13
N GLU A 124 -7.14 -20.58 -14.08
CA GLU A 124 -5.71 -20.83 -14.12
C GLU A 124 -5.39 -22.34 -14.19
N THR A 125 -4.14 -22.68 -14.43
CA THR A 125 -3.69 -24.08 -14.54
C THR A 125 -4.00 -24.88 -13.28
N GLU A 126 -4.54 -26.10 -13.46
CA GLU A 126 -4.81 -27.03 -12.37
C GLU A 126 -3.54 -27.32 -11.54
N TYR A 127 -3.71 -27.50 -10.25
CA TYR A 127 -2.67 -27.80 -9.23
C TYR A 127 -1.63 -26.70 -9.00
N LEU A 128 -1.50 -25.70 -9.87
CA LEU A 128 -0.51 -24.61 -9.73
C LEU A 128 -1.22 -23.26 -9.66
N GLY A 129 -1.72 -22.76 -10.77
CA GLY A 129 -2.32 -21.43 -10.87
C GLY A 129 -3.57 -21.25 -10.03
N VAL A 130 -4.37 -22.28 -9.83
CA VAL A 130 -5.58 -22.25 -8.97
C VAL A 130 -5.27 -21.91 -7.51
N ARG A 131 -4.04 -22.13 -7.04
CA ARG A 131 -3.61 -21.85 -5.67
C ARG A 131 -3.62 -20.37 -5.30
N ILE A 132 -3.71 -19.47 -6.27
CA ILE A 132 -3.93 -18.03 -5.99
C ILE A 132 -5.24 -17.78 -5.21
N ALA A 133 -6.18 -18.72 -5.20
CA ALA A 133 -7.43 -18.64 -4.44
C ALA A 133 -7.36 -19.32 -3.06
N GLU A 134 -6.21 -19.89 -2.69
CA GLU A 134 -6.02 -20.52 -1.38
C GLU A 134 -5.75 -19.47 -0.30
N ASP A 135 -6.25 -19.73 0.91
CA ASP A 135 -6.08 -18.84 2.07
C ASP A 135 -4.60 -18.57 2.39
N GLU A 136 -3.71 -19.57 2.18
CA GLU A 136 -2.27 -19.42 2.39
C GLU A 136 -1.66 -18.27 1.56
N PHE A 137 -2.13 -18.09 0.33
CA PHE A 137 -1.68 -16.99 -0.51
C PHE A 137 -2.41 -15.67 -0.19
N LEU A 138 -3.74 -15.73 -0.05
CA LEU A 138 -4.58 -14.54 0.13
C LEU A 138 -4.36 -13.86 1.49
N ASN A 139 -4.14 -14.62 2.56
CA ASN A 139 -3.91 -14.07 3.90
C ASN A 139 -2.61 -13.25 4.01
N GLN A 140 -1.66 -13.42 3.10
CA GLN A 140 -0.46 -12.60 3.08
C GLN A 140 -0.75 -11.11 2.84
N PHE A 141 -1.86 -10.79 2.19
CA PHE A 141 -2.25 -9.40 1.88
C PHE A 141 -2.86 -8.68 3.08
N GLU A 142 -3.40 -9.40 4.07
CA GLU A 142 -4.14 -8.80 5.17
C GLU A 142 -3.29 -7.82 5.98
N GLY A 143 -3.80 -6.59 6.12
CA GLY A 143 -3.15 -5.51 6.86
C GLY A 143 -1.92 -4.91 6.17
N ARG A 144 -1.58 -5.31 4.96
CA ARG A 144 -0.38 -4.81 4.27
C ARG A 144 -0.56 -3.39 3.76
N TYR A 145 0.49 -2.59 3.89
CA TYR A 145 0.55 -1.24 3.34
C TYR A 145 0.89 -1.25 1.86
N PHE A 146 0.22 -0.39 1.11
CA PHE A 146 0.54 -0.19 -0.30
C PHE A 146 1.86 0.60 -0.50
N PRO A 147 2.60 0.35 -1.60
CA PRO A 147 2.29 -0.64 -2.63
C PRO A 147 2.60 -2.07 -2.19
N ILE A 148 1.89 -3.04 -2.80
CA ILE A 148 2.16 -4.46 -2.65
C ILE A 148 3.13 -4.88 -3.74
N VAL A 149 4.17 -5.64 -3.38
CA VAL A 149 5.19 -6.10 -4.34
C VAL A 149 5.53 -7.57 -4.08
N SER A 150 6.00 -8.26 -5.10
CA SER A 150 6.56 -9.61 -4.95
C SER A 150 7.77 -9.60 -4.01
N SER A 151 7.96 -10.65 -3.22
CA SER A 151 9.15 -10.82 -2.37
C SER A 151 10.47 -10.82 -3.15
N ASP A 152 10.43 -11.23 -4.43
CA ASP A 152 11.59 -11.23 -5.33
C ASP A 152 11.88 -9.84 -5.95
N SER A 153 10.99 -8.86 -5.81
CA SER A 153 11.20 -7.50 -6.33
C SER A 153 12.15 -6.70 -5.44
N ASP A 154 12.96 -5.84 -6.04
CA ASP A 154 13.79 -4.84 -5.33
C ASP A 154 13.01 -3.57 -4.97
N ASP A 155 11.75 -3.44 -5.41
CA ASP A 155 10.92 -2.29 -5.16
C ASP A 155 10.53 -2.17 -3.68
N LYS A 156 10.33 -0.93 -3.24
CA LYS A 156 9.81 -0.64 -1.90
C LYS A 156 8.31 -0.96 -1.84
N GLY A 157 7.90 -1.71 -0.83
CA GLY A 157 6.51 -2.08 -0.62
C GLY A 157 6.37 -3.26 0.33
N SER A 158 5.14 -3.59 0.65
CA SER A 158 4.83 -4.80 1.40
C SER A 158 5.05 -6.04 0.55
N LYS A 159 5.87 -6.96 1.03
CA LYS A 159 6.30 -8.16 0.30
C LYS A 159 5.26 -9.27 0.42
N ILE A 160 4.94 -9.88 -0.73
CA ILE A 160 4.08 -11.07 -0.85
C ILE A 160 4.87 -12.16 -1.56
N ASP A 161 4.92 -13.34 -0.97
CA ASP A 161 5.55 -14.51 -1.58
C ASP A 161 4.71 -15.03 -2.73
N THR A 162 5.31 -15.13 -3.91
CA THR A 162 4.64 -15.72 -5.07
C THR A 162 4.61 -17.25 -4.95
N ILE A 163 3.60 -17.86 -5.55
CA ILE A 163 3.45 -19.32 -5.57
C ILE A 163 4.46 -19.91 -6.54
N SER A 164 5.27 -20.86 -6.08
CA SER A 164 6.25 -21.58 -6.90
C SER A 164 5.59 -22.19 -8.13
N ASN A 165 6.16 -21.94 -9.31
CA ASN A 165 5.64 -22.31 -10.62
C ASN A 165 4.31 -21.66 -11.02
N SER A 166 3.86 -20.62 -10.29
CA SER A 166 2.66 -19.83 -10.60
C SER A 166 2.92 -18.33 -10.45
N THR A 167 4.15 -17.90 -10.70
CA THR A 167 4.59 -16.51 -10.54
C THR A 167 3.74 -15.54 -11.38
N ILE A 168 3.37 -15.90 -12.62
CA ILE A 168 2.55 -15.04 -13.48
C ILE A 168 1.16 -14.82 -12.88
N SER A 169 0.50 -15.88 -12.41
CA SER A 169 -0.82 -15.78 -11.79
C SER A 169 -0.76 -15.02 -10.45
N SER A 170 0.28 -15.26 -9.65
CA SER A 170 0.51 -14.53 -8.38
C SER A 170 0.76 -13.04 -8.64
N GLN A 171 1.59 -12.69 -9.64
CA GLN A 171 1.86 -11.31 -10.00
C GLN A 171 0.60 -10.60 -10.51
N ALA A 172 -0.24 -11.29 -11.30
CA ALA A 172 -1.51 -10.73 -11.74
C ALA A 172 -2.43 -10.34 -10.56
N VAL A 173 -2.46 -11.12 -9.48
CA VAL A 173 -3.21 -10.76 -8.27
C VAL A 173 -2.59 -9.52 -7.60
N ILE A 174 -1.26 -9.47 -7.45
CA ILE A 174 -0.56 -8.30 -6.89
C ILE A 174 -0.86 -7.04 -7.70
N ASP A 175 -0.78 -7.13 -9.03
CA ASP A 175 -1.04 -6.01 -9.94
C ASP A 175 -2.50 -5.54 -9.84
N GLY A 176 -3.46 -6.49 -9.79
CA GLY A 176 -4.87 -6.19 -9.62
C GLY A 176 -5.17 -5.45 -8.32
N VAL A 177 -4.58 -5.90 -7.21
CA VAL A 177 -4.71 -5.25 -5.90
C VAL A 177 -4.15 -3.82 -5.93
N ASN A 178 -2.98 -3.59 -6.54
CA ASN A 178 -2.40 -2.25 -6.69
C ASN A 178 -3.22 -1.34 -7.62
N LYS A 179 -3.80 -1.88 -8.70
CA LYS A 179 -4.70 -1.13 -9.59
C LYS A 179 -5.98 -0.73 -8.89
N ALA A 180 -6.57 -1.62 -8.09
CA ALA A 180 -7.74 -1.32 -7.27
C ALA A 180 -7.47 -0.14 -6.31
N GLN A 181 -6.31 -0.14 -5.64
CA GLN A 181 -5.90 0.95 -4.78
C GLN A 181 -5.65 2.26 -5.55
N SER A 182 -5.03 2.18 -6.72
CA SER A 182 -4.79 3.35 -7.58
C SER A 182 -6.09 3.98 -8.04
N PHE A 183 -7.09 3.17 -8.37
CA PHE A 183 -8.44 3.63 -8.69
C PHE A 183 -9.09 4.37 -7.51
N VAL A 184 -9.03 3.79 -6.30
CA VAL A 184 -9.56 4.43 -5.07
C VAL A 184 -8.88 5.77 -4.83
N LYS A 185 -7.57 5.84 -4.94
CA LYS A 185 -6.81 7.09 -4.78
C LYS A 185 -7.21 8.15 -5.79
N ALA A 186 -7.28 7.77 -7.07
CA ALA A 186 -7.56 8.72 -8.15
C ALA A 186 -8.96 9.33 -8.03
N ASN A 187 -9.97 8.54 -7.64
CA ASN A 187 -11.37 8.95 -7.71
C ASN A 187 -11.96 9.40 -6.37
N PHE A 188 -11.47 8.91 -5.23
CA PHE A 188 -12.11 9.18 -3.93
C PHE A 188 -11.20 9.93 -2.94
N LEU A 189 -9.86 9.88 -3.11
CA LEU A 189 -8.94 10.49 -2.15
C LEU A 189 -8.25 11.75 -2.69
N SER A 190 -8.14 11.93 -4.00
CA SER A 190 -7.51 13.10 -4.61
C SER A 190 -8.27 14.40 -4.37
N ALA A 191 -9.58 14.33 -4.10
CA ALA A 191 -10.42 15.50 -3.86
C ALA A 191 -10.28 16.09 -2.43
N GLN A 192 -9.59 15.42 -1.51
CA GLN A 192 -9.43 15.87 -0.11
C GLN A 192 -8.19 16.76 0.11
N ILE A 193 -7.39 17.02 -0.92
CA ILE A 193 -6.12 17.80 -0.82
C ILE A 193 -6.31 19.28 -1.19
N VAL A 194 -7.54 19.71 -1.50
CA VAL A 194 -7.84 21.10 -1.93
C VAL A 194 -8.74 21.80 -0.91
N GLU A 195 -8.31 21.89 0.36
CA GLU A 195 -8.80 22.86 1.33
C GLU A 195 -7.63 23.41 2.17
#